data_c1f6918b5fd9db690b337904eff47c04
#
_entry.id   c1f6918b5fd9db690b337904eff47c04
#
_cell.length_a   1.000
_cell.length_b   1.000
_cell.length_c   1.000
_cell.angle_alpha   90.00
_cell.angle_beta   90.00
_cell.angle_gamma   90.00
#
_symmetry.space_group_name_H-M   'P 1'
#
loop_
_entity.id
_entity.type
_entity.pdbx_description
1 polymer ?
#
loop_
_entity_poly.entity_id
_entity_poly.type
_entity_poly.pdbx_seq_one_letter_code
_entity_poly.pdbx_strand_id
1 'polypeptide(L)'
;MHGRHGDAGHADPGEDQGSGRGAGKGVRTGGEGRPGRRRLGVDRRREELMAVALELFSRYDADEVSIEDVAMAAGASRALVYHYFGGKQELYVAALRSAAARLEERLRGAGDGSPLQELTRGLTRYFDFVEEHAAGFAALLRGGPANRTGEVGEIVDGVRRRLFTMILKQMGVADPSPVLRVTVRSWIASVETAGLDWLENRDVERSALEALLIDQMVALLGAAAAHDPTVRLLMARLAGQVRE
;
A
#
# COMPACT_ATOMS: atom_id res chain seq x y z
N MET A 1 48.93 -60.35 32.51
CA MET A 1 50.04 -60.80 31.61
C MET A 1 50.45 -59.57 30.80
N HIS A 2 51.48 -59.02 31.23
CA HIS A 2 52.82 -58.90 30.61
C HIS A 2 52.76 -57.98 29.37
N GLY A 3 53.44 -56.90 29.25
CA GLY A 3 54.76 -56.45 29.77
C GLY A 3 55.25 -55.41 28.75
N ARG A 4 55.61 -54.24 29.15
CA ARG A 4 56.93 -53.66 29.34
C ARG A 4 57.78 -53.38 28.10
N HIS A 5 58.18 -52.16 28.10
CA HIS A 5 59.53 -51.53 27.97
C HIS A 5 59.78 -50.92 26.61
N GLY A 6 60.25 -49.76 26.46
CA GLY A 6 61.29 -48.94 27.07
C GLY A 6 61.98 -48.28 25.86
N ASP A 7 62.66 -47.29 25.76
CA ASP A 7 63.47 -46.46 26.58
C ASP A 7 64.15 -45.41 25.65
N ALA A 8 64.31 -44.25 26.14
CA ALA A 8 65.37 -43.29 26.20
C ALA A 8 66.31 -42.96 25.00
N GLY A 9 66.61 -41.66 24.99
CA GLY A 9 67.90 -41.13 24.59
C GLY A 9 67.80 -39.87 23.72
N HIS A 10 67.89 -38.73 24.29
CA HIS A 10 69.06 -37.89 24.60
C HIS A 10 69.64 -37.22 23.34
N ALA A 11 69.66 -35.93 23.14
CA ALA A 11 70.50 -34.84 23.62
C ALA A 11 70.31 -33.59 22.73
N ASP A 12 70.30 -32.48 23.40
CA ASP A 12 70.55 -31.09 23.00
C ASP A 12 72.06 -30.90 22.73
N PRO A 13 72.61 -29.74 22.30
CA PRO A 13 72.08 -28.39 21.98
C PRO A 13 72.76 -27.77 20.70
N GLY A 14 72.29 -26.58 20.32
CA GLY A 14 73.07 -25.72 19.39
C GLY A 14 72.40 -24.38 19.14
N GLU A 15 72.87 -23.38 19.83
CA GLU A 15 72.62 -21.96 19.57
C GLU A 15 72.97 -21.56 18.12
N ASP A 16 72.26 -20.65 17.49
CA ASP A 16 72.85 -19.37 17.10
C ASP A 16 71.78 -18.35 16.59
N GLN A 17 72.16 -17.09 16.71
CA GLN A 17 71.43 -15.83 16.58
C GLN A 17 71.20 -15.46 15.11
N GLY A 18 70.11 -14.68 14.85
CA GLY A 18 69.96 -13.99 13.57
C GLY A 18 68.69 -13.17 13.43
N SER A 19 68.68 -12.03 14.02
CA SER A 19 68.07 -10.75 13.62
C SER A 19 67.36 -10.69 12.28
N GLY A 20 66.06 -10.22 12.27
CA GLY A 20 65.37 -9.81 11.02
C GLY A 20 63.97 -9.26 11.27
N ARG A 21 63.86 -7.95 11.39
CA ARG A 21 62.61 -7.15 11.50
C ARG A 21 61.69 -7.38 10.28
N GLY A 22 60.37 -7.45 10.54
CA GLY A 22 59.37 -7.40 9.50
C GLY A 22 57.97 -7.35 10.08
N ALA A 23 57.52 -6.18 10.53
CA ALA A 23 56.15 -5.92 10.96
C ALA A 23 55.23 -5.97 9.73
N GLY A 24 54.36 -6.98 9.67
CA GLY A 24 53.20 -7.04 8.77
C GLY A 24 51.92 -7.16 9.58
N LYS A 25 51.36 -6.03 10.04
CA LYS A 25 50.00 -5.94 10.54
C LYS A 25 49.03 -6.22 9.37
N GLY A 26 48.53 -7.45 9.28
CA GLY A 26 47.38 -7.80 8.48
C GLY A 26 46.14 -7.15 9.10
N VAL A 27 45.76 -6.00 8.58
CA VAL A 27 44.48 -5.37 8.85
C VAL A 27 43.41 -6.28 8.25
N ARG A 28 42.69 -7.00 9.13
CA ARG A 28 41.43 -7.62 8.76
C ARG A 28 40.44 -6.47 8.58
N THR A 29 40.23 -6.05 7.35
CA THR A 29 39.09 -5.22 6.97
C THR A 29 37.85 -6.05 7.15
N GLY A 30 37.26 -5.97 8.34
CA GLY A 30 35.90 -6.38 8.60
C GLY A 30 35.02 -5.57 7.67
N GLY A 31 34.42 -6.24 6.68
CA GLY A 31 33.40 -5.64 5.83
C GLY A 31 32.21 -5.25 6.67
N GLU A 32 32.20 -4.01 7.16
CA GLU A 32 30.99 -3.35 7.67
C GLU A 32 30.01 -3.22 6.51
N GLY A 33 29.16 -4.24 6.35
CA GLY A 33 28.00 -4.17 5.47
C GLY A 33 27.16 -2.96 5.89
N ARG A 34 27.15 -1.94 5.03
CA ARG A 34 26.39 -0.67 5.21
C ARG A 34 24.99 -0.99 5.72
N PRO A 35 24.56 -0.46 6.89
CA PRO A 35 23.26 -0.75 7.50
C PRO A 35 22.06 -0.42 6.60
N GLY A 36 22.23 0.52 5.64
CA GLY A 36 21.21 0.87 4.66
C GLY A 36 20.88 -0.22 3.64
N ARG A 37 21.86 -0.99 3.18
CA ARG A 37 21.66 -2.03 2.14
C ARG A 37 20.91 -3.26 2.67
N ARG A 38 21.12 -3.60 3.93
CA ARG A 38 20.43 -4.70 4.63
C ARG A 38 18.98 -4.31 4.94
N ARG A 39 18.74 -3.06 5.33
CA ARG A 39 17.40 -2.52 5.60
C ARG A 39 16.54 -2.49 4.36
N LEU A 40 17.07 -2.00 3.21
CA LEU A 40 16.38 -2.01 1.93
C LEU A 40 15.99 -3.43 1.45
N GLY A 41 16.80 -4.43 1.73
CA GLY A 41 16.47 -5.83 1.41
C GLY A 41 15.34 -6.40 2.28
N VAL A 42 15.29 -6.01 3.56
CA VAL A 42 14.25 -6.41 4.52
C VAL A 42 12.92 -5.77 4.15
N ASP A 43 12.91 -4.46 3.87
CA ASP A 43 11.70 -3.72 3.51
C ASP A 43 11.11 -4.23 2.19
N ARG A 44 11.96 -4.46 1.18
CA ARG A 44 11.55 -5.03 -0.10
C ARG A 44 10.92 -6.42 0.05
N ARG A 45 11.52 -7.29 0.84
CA ARG A 45 10.99 -8.65 1.06
C ARG A 45 9.64 -8.63 1.77
N ARG A 46 9.47 -7.72 2.71
CA ARG A 46 8.20 -7.50 3.39
C ARG A 46 7.11 -7.03 2.41
N GLU A 47 7.44 -6.13 1.49
CA GLU A 47 6.53 -5.64 0.45
C GLU A 47 6.14 -6.74 -0.54
N GLU A 48 7.08 -7.59 -0.95
CA GLU A 48 6.81 -8.75 -1.81
C GLU A 48 5.79 -9.71 -1.16
N LEU A 49 5.96 -10.01 0.12
CA LEU A 49 5.04 -10.86 0.86
C LEU A 49 3.63 -10.24 0.97
N MET A 50 3.54 -8.93 1.21
CA MET A 50 2.26 -8.22 1.25
C MET A 50 1.56 -8.20 -0.12
N ALA A 51 2.31 -8.03 -1.21
CA ALA A 51 1.75 -8.05 -2.56
C ALA A 51 1.16 -9.41 -2.92
N VAL A 52 1.89 -10.50 -2.64
CA VAL A 52 1.40 -11.88 -2.84
C VAL A 52 0.19 -12.18 -1.96
N ALA A 53 0.22 -11.74 -0.70
CA ALA A 53 -0.92 -11.91 0.21
C ALA A 53 -2.17 -11.20 -0.32
N LEU A 54 -2.05 -9.96 -0.80
CA LEU A 54 -3.17 -9.23 -1.41
C LEU A 54 -3.74 -9.96 -2.61
N GLU A 55 -2.91 -10.52 -3.47
CA GLU A 55 -3.35 -11.28 -4.64
C GLU A 55 -4.15 -12.52 -4.23
N LEU A 56 -3.68 -13.28 -3.24
CA LEU A 56 -4.39 -14.46 -2.74
C LEU A 56 -5.72 -14.08 -2.07
N PHE A 57 -5.71 -13.10 -1.17
CA PHE A 57 -6.92 -12.62 -0.48
C PHE A 57 -7.97 -11.99 -1.39
N SER A 58 -7.63 -11.64 -2.62
CA SER A 58 -8.59 -11.13 -3.60
C SER A 58 -9.27 -12.22 -4.41
N ARG A 59 -8.61 -13.36 -4.57
CA ARG A 59 -9.12 -14.50 -5.36
C ARG A 59 -9.88 -15.50 -4.50
N TYR A 60 -9.54 -15.58 -3.22
CA TYR A 60 -10.08 -16.56 -2.27
C TYR A 60 -10.60 -15.84 -1.03
N ASP A 61 -11.55 -16.44 -0.36
CA ASP A 61 -12.00 -15.91 0.92
C ASP A 61 -10.85 -15.87 1.94
N ALA A 62 -10.84 -14.82 2.75
CA ALA A 62 -9.75 -14.61 3.71
C ALA A 62 -9.55 -15.81 4.65
N ASP A 63 -10.61 -16.57 4.95
CA ASP A 63 -10.53 -17.76 5.79
C ASP A 63 -9.89 -18.96 5.08
N GLU A 64 -9.96 -19.04 3.76
CA GLU A 64 -9.39 -20.12 2.95
C GLU A 64 -7.88 -19.95 2.70
N VAL A 65 -7.36 -18.71 2.70
CA VAL A 65 -5.93 -18.45 2.50
C VAL A 65 -5.14 -18.72 3.77
N SER A 66 -4.11 -19.54 3.70
CA SER A 66 -3.18 -19.83 4.79
C SER A 66 -1.84 -19.08 4.67
N ILE A 67 -1.08 -19.04 5.76
CA ILE A 67 0.32 -18.54 5.74
C ILE A 67 1.21 -19.40 4.83
N GLU A 68 0.91 -20.69 4.74
CA GLU A 68 1.57 -21.65 3.85
C GLU A 68 1.40 -21.27 2.38
N ASP A 69 0.18 -20.91 1.99
CA ASP A 69 -0.13 -20.53 0.61
C ASP A 69 0.63 -19.27 0.23
N VAL A 70 0.64 -18.27 1.13
CA VAL A 70 1.40 -17.03 0.91
C VAL A 70 2.90 -17.31 0.84
N ALA A 71 3.43 -18.14 1.73
CA ALA A 71 4.86 -18.48 1.75
C ALA A 71 5.25 -19.22 0.46
N MET A 72 4.46 -20.19 0.03
CA MET A 72 4.68 -20.96 -1.19
C MET A 72 4.61 -20.04 -2.43
N ALA A 73 3.59 -19.23 -2.56
CA ALA A 73 3.42 -18.33 -3.69
C ALA A 73 4.52 -17.24 -3.76
N ALA A 74 5.03 -16.80 -2.61
CA ALA A 74 6.12 -15.82 -2.52
C ALA A 74 7.53 -16.44 -2.61
N GLY A 75 7.66 -17.77 -2.74
CA GLY A 75 8.96 -18.45 -2.66
C GLY A 75 9.68 -18.17 -1.34
N ALA A 76 8.95 -18.18 -0.23
CA ALA A 76 9.44 -17.88 1.12
C ALA A 76 9.23 -19.08 2.06
N SER A 77 9.93 -19.08 3.20
CA SER A 77 9.61 -20.04 4.27
C SER A 77 8.47 -19.50 5.15
N ARG A 78 7.65 -20.38 5.73
CA ARG A 78 6.66 -20.04 6.76
C ARG A 78 7.27 -19.22 7.89
N ALA A 79 8.44 -19.65 8.36
CA ALA A 79 9.16 -18.96 9.43
C ALA A 79 9.47 -17.51 9.08
N LEU A 80 9.77 -17.22 7.82
CA LEU A 80 10.02 -15.86 7.35
C LEU A 80 8.73 -15.03 7.38
N VAL A 81 7.59 -15.56 6.96
CA VAL A 81 6.29 -14.86 7.01
C VAL A 81 5.93 -14.54 8.46
N TYR A 82 6.03 -15.52 9.36
CA TYR A 82 5.78 -15.30 10.80
C TYR A 82 6.75 -14.29 11.42
N HIS A 83 8.01 -14.27 10.96
CA HIS A 83 8.98 -13.28 11.44
C HIS A 83 8.58 -11.85 11.11
N TYR A 84 7.96 -11.61 9.93
CA TYR A 84 7.56 -10.27 9.49
C TYR A 84 6.20 -9.82 10.02
N PHE A 85 5.25 -10.74 10.21
CA PHE A 85 3.85 -10.37 10.44
C PHE A 85 3.21 -11.02 11.67
N GLY A 86 3.89 -11.95 12.35
CA GLY A 86 3.32 -12.61 13.51
C GLY A 86 2.23 -13.64 13.18
N GLY A 87 1.34 -13.35 12.21
CA GLY A 87 0.25 -14.22 11.82
C GLY A 87 -0.49 -13.77 10.56
N LYS A 88 -1.53 -14.54 10.18
CA LYS A 88 -2.34 -14.31 8.99
C LYS A 88 -3.09 -12.98 9.06
N GLN A 89 -3.69 -12.66 10.21
CA GLN A 89 -4.47 -11.45 10.39
C GLN A 89 -3.59 -10.20 10.27
N GLU A 90 -2.42 -10.20 10.89
CA GLU A 90 -1.46 -9.10 10.83
C GLU A 90 -0.92 -8.90 9.41
N LEU A 91 -0.67 -10.01 8.69
CA LEU A 91 -0.28 -9.97 7.28
C LEU A 91 -1.39 -9.33 6.43
N TYR A 92 -2.63 -9.77 6.61
CA TYR A 92 -3.79 -9.23 5.88
C TYR A 92 -3.95 -7.73 6.11
N VAL A 93 -3.96 -7.29 7.36
CA VAL A 93 -4.06 -5.87 7.73
C VAL A 93 -2.89 -5.06 7.17
N ALA A 94 -1.66 -5.58 7.25
CA ALA A 94 -0.48 -4.91 6.71
C ALA A 94 -0.56 -4.76 5.18
N ALA A 95 -1.04 -5.79 4.48
CA ALA A 95 -1.24 -5.78 3.05
C ALA A 95 -2.32 -4.75 2.63
N LEU A 96 -3.46 -4.70 3.33
CA LEU A 96 -4.51 -3.71 3.10
C LEU A 96 -4.01 -2.28 3.36
N ARG A 97 -3.27 -2.04 4.44
CA ARG A 97 -2.66 -0.71 4.71
C ARG A 97 -1.71 -0.28 3.61
N SER A 98 -0.91 -1.21 3.08
CA SER A 98 0.00 -0.94 1.96
C SER A 98 -0.78 -0.56 0.69
N ALA A 99 -1.86 -1.29 0.36
CA ALA A 99 -2.72 -0.98 -0.78
C ALA A 99 -3.39 0.40 -0.63
N ALA A 100 -3.92 0.70 0.55
CA ALA A 100 -4.51 2.00 0.86
C ALA A 100 -3.51 3.16 0.69
N ALA A 101 -2.29 3.00 1.20
CA ALA A 101 -1.24 4.02 1.07
C ALA A 101 -0.83 4.25 -0.39
N ARG A 102 -0.75 3.21 -1.21
CA ARG A 102 -0.46 3.30 -2.65
C ARG A 102 -1.57 4.04 -3.40
N LEU A 103 -2.83 3.73 -3.09
CA LEU A 103 -3.96 4.45 -3.68
C LEU A 103 -3.91 5.94 -3.34
N GLU A 104 -3.69 6.28 -2.08
CA GLU A 104 -3.62 7.67 -1.65
C GLU A 104 -2.47 8.44 -2.33
N GLU A 105 -1.30 7.83 -2.45
CA GLU A 105 -0.16 8.42 -3.16
C GLU A 105 -0.47 8.67 -4.63
N ARG A 106 -1.11 7.69 -5.29
CA ARG A 106 -1.50 7.78 -6.70
C ARG A 106 -2.50 8.91 -6.95
N LEU A 107 -3.42 9.13 -6.02
CA LEU A 107 -4.47 10.15 -6.13
C LEU A 107 -4.01 11.56 -5.80
N ARG A 108 -2.80 11.75 -5.29
CA ARG A 108 -2.23 13.09 -5.10
C ARG A 108 -2.03 13.76 -6.45
N GLY A 109 -2.81 14.83 -6.70
CA GLY A 109 -2.71 15.63 -7.91
C GLY A 109 -1.69 16.76 -7.78
N ALA A 110 -1.29 17.34 -8.91
CA ALA A 110 -0.44 18.52 -8.96
C ALA A 110 -1.17 19.79 -8.48
N GLY A 111 -2.52 19.79 -8.55
CA GLY A 111 -3.35 20.92 -8.12
C GLY A 111 -3.27 22.14 -9.05
N ASP A 112 -2.92 21.92 -10.32
CA ASP A 112 -2.66 22.96 -11.33
C ASP A 112 -3.82 23.21 -12.31
N GLY A 113 -4.96 22.59 -12.07
CA GLY A 113 -6.14 22.69 -12.92
C GLY A 113 -7.37 23.23 -12.21
N SER A 114 -8.46 23.43 -12.98
CA SER A 114 -9.77 23.69 -12.39
C SER A 114 -10.21 22.49 -11.53
N PRO A 115 -11.10 22.68 -10.54
CA PRO A 115 -11.61 21.60 -9.71
C PRO A 115 -12.18 20.42 -10.50
N LEU A 116 -12.85 20.68 -11.61
CA LEU A 116 -13.40 19.65 -12.49
C LEU A 116 -12.29 18.88 -13.22
N GLN A 117 -11.27 19.57 -13.73
CA GLN A 117 -10.11 18.93 -14.37
C GLN A 117 -9.34 18.05 -13.37
N GLU A 118 -9.14 18.53 -12.14
CA GLU A 118 -8.47 17.72 -11.10
C GLU A 118 -9.32 16.52 -10.70
N LEU A 119 -10.64 16.65 -10.64
CA LEU A 119 -11.55 15.54 -10.37
C LEU A 119 -11.46 14.49 -11.49
N THR A 120 -11.48 14.91 -12.76
CA THR A 120 -11.33 14.03 -13.92
C THR A 120 -10.00 13.29 -13.89
N ARG A 121 -8.87 14.01 -13.70
CA ARG A 121 -7.55 13.40 -13.58
C ARG A 121 -7.45 12.45 -12.38
N GLY A 122 -8.09 12.82 -11.25
CA GLY A 122 -8.17 11.99 -10.06
C GLY A 122 -8.91 10.68 -10.34
N LEU A 123 -10.00 10.74 -11.08
CA LEU A 123 -10.80 9.57 -11.45
C LEU A 123 -10.02 8.64 -12.40
N THR A 124 -9.34 9.20 -13.40
CA THR A 124 -8.46 8.42 -14.29
C THR A 124 -7.36 7.71 -13.49
N ARG A 125 -6.66 8.41 -12.58
CA ARG A 125 -5.66 7.79 -11.70
C ARG A 125 -6.25 6.72 -10.77
N TYR A 126 -7.49 6.91 -10.32
CA TYR A 126 -8.21 5.92 -9.52
C TYR A 126 -8.46 4.64 -10.32
N PHE A 127 -8.97 4.75 -11.55
CA PHE A 127 -9.21 3.59 -12.40
C PHE A 127 -7.91 2.92 -12.90
N ASP A 128 -6.82 3.69 -13.10
CA ASP A 128 -5.48 3.11 -13.31
C ASP A 128 -5.09 2.21 -12.13
N PHE A 129 -5.29 2.71 -10.91
CA PHE A 129 -5.00 1.92 -9.70
C PHE A 129 -5.91 0.69 -9.60
N VAL A 130 -7.19 0.83 -9.90
CA VAL A 130 -8.18 -0.27 -9.90
C VAL A 130 -7.77 -1.37 -10.88
N GLU A 131 -7.30 -1.02 -12.08
CA GLU A 131 -6.83 -1.99 -13.07
C GLU A 131 -5.52 -2.68 -12.67
N GLU A 132 -4.53 -1.88 -12.25
CA GLU A 132 -3.21 -2.38 -11.87
C GLU A 132 -3.24 -3.24 -10.59
N HIS A 133 -4.20 -2.96 -9.70
CA HIS A 133 -4.28 -3.54 -8.37
C HIS A 133 -5.67 -4.13 -8.07
N ALA A 134 -6.33 -4.70 -9.09
CA ALA A 134 -7.71 -5.22 -9.00
C ALA A 134 -7.92 -6.11 -7.77
N ALA A 135 -6.93 -6.95 -7.49
CA ALA A 135 -6.86 -7.82 -6.35
C ALA A 135 -6.93 -7.07 -5.01
N GLY A 136 -6.02 -6.12 -4.79
CA GLY A 136 -5.99 -5.33 -3.57
C GLY A 136 -7.20 -4.44 -3.40
N PHE A 137 -7.72 -3.89 -4.48
CA PHE A 137 -8.91 -3.07 -4.49
C PHE A 137 -10.16 -3.87 -4.09
N ALA A 138 -10.35 -5.04 -4.71
CA ALA A 138 -11.46 -5.93 -4.36
C ALA A 138 -11.39 -6.39 -2.90
N ALA A 139 -10.19 -6.74 -2.40
CA ALA A 139 -9.99 -7.13 -1.00
C ALA A 139 -10.31 -5.99 -0.03
N LEU A 140 -9.98 -4.73 -0.37
CA LEU A 140 -10.31 -3.56 0.45
C LEU A 140 -11.82 -3.32 0.55
N LEU A 141 -12.58 -3.53 -0.54
CA LEU A 141 -13.98 -3.11 -0.62
C LEU A 141 -14.99 -4.24 -0.47
N ARG A 142 -14.66 -5.51 -0.85
CA ARG A 142 -15.57 -6.65 -0.73
C ARG A 142 -15.90 -7.07 0.69
N GLY A 143 -15.17 -6.56 1.66
CA GLY A 143 -15.36 -6.90 3.07
C GLY A 143 -16.73 -6.56 3.68
N GLY A 144 -17.73 -6.17 2.90
CA GLY A 144 -19.12 -5.98 3.27
C GLY A 144 -19.36 -5.21 4.59
N PRO A 145 -20.62 -5.02 5.02
CA PRO A 145 -20.93 -4.38 6.32
C PRO A 145 -20.40 -5.13 7.53
N ALA A 146 -20.24 -6.45 7.44
CA ALA A 146 -19.71 -7.29 8.54
C ALA A 146 -18.20 -7.10 8.78
N ASN A 147 -17.43 -6.74 7.76
CA ASN A 147 -15.99 -6.46 7.86
C ASN A 147 -15.68 -4.95 8.12
N ARG A 148 -16.70 -4.11 8.31
CA ARG A 148 -16.52 -2.69 8.68
C ARG A 148 -16.15 -2.49 10.15
N THR A 149 -16.08 -3.56 10.93
CA THR A 149 -15.64 -3.53 12.33
C THR A 149 -14.17 -3.90 12.45
N GLY A 150 -13.45 -3.24 13.36
CA GLY A 150 -12.03 -3.50 13.59
C GLY A 150 -11.08 -2.79 12.61
N GLU A 151 -9.84 -3.26 12.54
CA GLU A 151 -8.73 -2.60 11.81
C GLU A 151 -8.98 -2.42 10.31
N VAL A 152 -9.66 -3.37 9.66
CA VAL A 152 -9.98 -3.28 8.22
C VAL A 152 -10.97 -2.16 7.96
N GLY A 153 -12.02 -2.04 8.76
CA GLY A 153 -12.98 -0.93 8.69
C GLY A 153 -12.30 0.42 8.87
N GLU A 154 -11.39 0.53 9.83
CA GLU A 154 -10.63 1.75 10.07
C GLU A 154 -9.74 2.15 8.88
N ILE A 155 -9.14 1.17 8.18
CA ILE A 155 -8.33 1.42 6.98
C ILE A 155 -9.21 2.02 5.87
N VAL A 156 -10.35 1.38 5.56
CA VAL A 156 -11.27 1.82 4.51
C VAL A 156 -11.84 3.20 4.83
N ASP A 157 -12.30 3.40 6.05
CA ASP A 157 -12.82 4.71 6.49
C ASP A 157 -11.73 5.79 6.52
N GLY A 158 -10.49 5.40 6.79
CA GLY A 158 -9.32 6.27 6.66
C GLY A 158 -9.14 6.79 5.24
N VAL A 159 -9.18 5.89 4.24
CA VAL A 159 -9.10 6.26 2.82
C VAL A 159 -10.25 7.18 2.43
N ARG A 160 -11.50 6.83 2.78
CA ARG A 160 -12.68 7.65 2.49
C ARG A 160 -12.59 9.06 3.08
N ARG A 161 -12.12 9.19 4.32
CA ARG A 161 -11.92 10.51 4.95
C ARG A 161 -10.87 11.33 4.21
N ARG A 162 -9.76 10.73 3.77
CA ARG A 162 -8.71 11.43 3.03
C ARG A 162 -9.17 11.86 1.64
N LEU A 163 -9.88 11.00 0.92
CA LEU A 163 -10.50 11.33 -0.36
C LEU A 163 -11.49 12.48 -0.22
N PHE A 164 -12.36 12.43 0.76
CA PHE A 164 -13.30 13.49 1.09
C PHE A 164 -12.59 14.83 1.33
N THR A 165 -11.55 14.84 2.16
CA THR A 165 -10.75 16.06 2.44
C THR A 165 -10.07 16.59 1.20
N MET A 166 -9.53 15.70 0.35
CA MET A 166 -8.86 16.08 -0.90
C MET A 166 -9.82 16.74 -1.89
N ILE A 167 -11.01 16.16 -2.07
CA ILE A 167 -12.05 16.71 -2.95
C ILE A 167 -12.51 18.08 -2.45
N LEU A 168 -12.79 18.24 -1.16
CA LEU A 168 -13.17 19.52 -0.59
C LEU A 168 -12.07 20.59 -0.76
N LYS A 169 -10.82 20.21 -0.57
CA LYS A 169 -9.67 21.09 -0.77
C LYS A 169 -9.59 21.60 -2.22
N GLN A 170 -9.80 20.72 -3.19
CA GLN A 170 -9.85 21.08 -4.62
C GLN A 170 -11.03 22.01 -4.93
N MET A 171 -12.18 21.82 -4.28
CA MET A 171 -13.31 22.71 -4.37
C MET A 171 -13.11 24.05 -3.61
N GLY A 172 -12.00 24.20 -2.87
CA GLY A 172 -11.73 25.39 -2.05
C GLY A 172 -12.69 25.52 -0.85
N VAL A 173 -13.13 24.39 -0.28
CA VAL A 173 -14.06 24.33 0.85
C VAL A 173 -13.34 23.79 2.08
N ALA A 174 -13.20 24.62 3.12
CA ALA A 174 -12.58 24.21 4.39
C ALA A 174 -13.61 23.61 5.36
N ASP A 175 -14.81 24.17 5.41
CA ASP A 175 -15.91 23.76 6.30
C ASP A 175 -17.16 23.46 5.45
N PRO A 176 -17.41 22.18 5.11
CA PRO A 176 -18.54 21.82 4.28
C PRO A 176 -19.84 21.83 5.07
N SER A 177 -20.88 22.37 4.47
CA SER A 177 -22.26 22.24 5.02
C SER A 177 -22.66 20.76 5.16
N PRO A 178 -23.64 20.42 6.00
CA PRO A 178 -24.16 19.06 6.12
C PRO A 178 -24.62 18.47 4.77
N VAL A 179 -25.23 19.29 3.91
CA VAL A 179 -25.71 18.87 2.58
C VAL A 179 -24.51 18.53 1.69
N LEU A 180 -23.51 19.43 1.58
CA LEU A 180 -22.32 19.16 0.78
C LEU A 180 -21.54 17.93 1.29
N ARG A 181 -21.44 17.77 2.61
CA ARG A 181 -20.80 16.61 3.23
C ARG A 181 -21.45 15.30 2.82
N VAL A 182 -22.77 15.22 2.87
CA VAL A 182 -23.52 14.02 2.44
C VAL A 182 -23.33 13.79 0.94
N THR A 183 -23.44 14.84 0.12
CA THR A 183 -23.31 14.77 -1.34
C THR A 183 -21.95 14.17 -1.75
N VAL A 184 -20.86 14.71 -1.24
CA VAL A 184 -19.50 14.23 -1.59
C VAL A 184 -19.26 12.79 -1.09
N ARG A 185 -19.74 12.46 0.11
CA ARG A 185 -19.60 11.07 0.63
C ARG A 185 -20.41 10.07 -0.17
N SER A 186 -21.63 10.43 -0.60
CA SER A 186 -22.46 9.57 -1.46
C SER A 186 -21.79 9.33 -2.80
N TRP A 187 -21.18 10.37 -3.39
CA TRP A 187 -20.44 10.22 -4.64
C TRP A 187 -19.21 9.31 -4.50
N ILE A 188 -18.42 9.44 -3.42
CA ILE A 188 -17.29 8.53 -3.16
C ILE A 188 -17.76 7.08 -3.10
N ALA A 189 -18.87 6.80 -2.40
CA ALA A 189 -19.45 5.46 -2.33
C ALA A 189 -19.91 4.96 -3.72
N SER A 190 -20.46 5.85 -4.57
CA SER A 190 -20.82 5.50 -5.95
C SER A 190 -19.60 5.13 -6.79
N VAL A 191 -18.49 5.86 -6.67
CA VAL A 191 -17.23 5.56 -7.35
C VAL A 191 -16.67 4.19 -6.92
N GLU A 192 -16.70 3.90 -5.62
CA GLU A 192 -16.27 2.60 -5.10
C GLU A 192 -17.12 1.46 -5.66
N THR A 193 -18.45 1.62 -5.65
CA THR A 193 -19.38 0.61 -6.18
C THR A 193 -19.18 0.41 -7.69
N ALA A 194 -19.07 1.51 -8.44
CA ALA A 194 -18.84 1.46 -9.88
C ALA A 194 -17.50 0.79 -10.23
N GLY A 195 -16.44 1.05 -9.44
CA GLY A 195 -15.15 0.41 -9.63
C GLY A 195 -15.20 -1.11 -9.40
N LEU A 196 -15.92 -1.57 -8.39
CA LEU A 196 -16.12 -3.01 -8.14
C LEU A 196 -16.93 -3.67 -9.25
N ASP A 197 -18.07 -3.08 -9.61
CA ASP A 197 -18.93 -3.59 -10.67
C ASP A 197 -18.19 -3.68 -12.02
N TRP A 198 -17.45 -2.63 -12.34
CA TRP A 198 -16.65 -2.59 -13.56
C TRP A 198 -15.52 -3.63 -13.58
N LEU A 199 -14.89 -3.94 -12.44
CA LEU A 199 -13.91 -5.02 -12.37
C LEU A 199 -14.51 -6.40 -12.64
N GLU A 200 -15.76 -6.61 -12.21
CA GLU A 200 -16.46 -7.89 -12.36
C GLU A 200 -16.99 -8.09 -13.77
N ASN A 201 -17.62 -7.07 -14.36
CA ASN A 201 -18.39 -7.20 -15.58
C ASN A 201 -17.64 -6.74 -16.84
N ARG A 202 -16.84 -5.68 -16.77
CA ARG A 202 -16.06 -5.13 -17.90
C ARG A 202 -16.89 -4.85 -19.15
N ASP A 203 -18.18 -4.57 -19.01
CA ASP A 203 -19.16 -4.40 -20.07
C ASP A 203 -19.37 -2.91 -20.46
N VAL A 204 -18.79 -1.98 -19.71
CA VAL A 204 -18.78 -0.54 -20.00
C VAL A 204 -17.35 -0.10 -20.31
N GLU A 205 -17.19 0.68 -21.38
CA GLU A 205 -15.91 1.31 -21.70
C GLU A 205 -15.46 2.22 -20.54
N ARG A 206 -14.19 2.10 -20.14
CA ARG A 206 -13.63 2.83 -19.00
C ARG A 206 -13.83 4.34 -19.11
N SER A 207 -13.59 4.91 -20.29
CA SER A 207 -13.76 6.34 -20.55
C SER A 207 -15.22 6.80 -20.38
N ALA A 208 -16.18 5.96 -20.77
CA ALA A 208 -17.60 6.25 -20.59
C ALA A 208 -18.00 6.18 -19.10
N LEU A 209 -17.45 5.22 -18.34
CA LEU A 209 -17.67 5.13 -16.92
C LEU A 209 -17.08 6.33 -16.15
N GLU A 210 -15.86 6.75 -16.48
CA GLU A 210 -15.24 7.93 -15.92
C GLU A 210 -16.08 9.19 -16.19
N ALA A 211 -16.55 9.38 -17.43
CA ALA A 211 -17.42 10.50 -17.79
C ALA A 211 -18.75 10.46 -17.03
N LEU A 212 -19.40 9.30 -16.94
CA LEU A 212 -20.64 9.11 -16.18
C LEU A 212 -20.47 9.52 -14.70
N LEU A 213 -19.37 9.14 -14.07
CA LEU A 213 -19.11 9.48 -12.67
C LEU A 213 -18.83 10.97 -12.47
N ILE A 214 -18.20 11.64 -13.43
CA ILE A 214 -18.06 13.10 -13.41
C ILE A 214 -19.41 13.79 -13.54
N ASP A 215 -20.22 13.38 -14.51
CA ASP A 215 -21.58 13.91 -14.72
C ASP A 215 -22.45 13.69 -13.49
N GLN A 216 -22.33 12.53 -12.85
CA GLN A 216 -23.00 12.23 -11.58
C GLN A 216 -22.60 13.22 -10.47
N MET A 217 -21.33 13.55 -10.31
CA MET A 217 -20.90 14.56 -9.33
C MET A 217 -21.53 15.90 -9.60
N VAL A 218 -21.53 16.35 -10.86
CA VAL A 218 -22.12 17.63 -11.27
C VAL A 218 -23.63 17.62 -10.98
N ALA A 219 -24.35 16.55 -11.33
CA ALA A 219 -25.78 16.39 -11.06
C ALA A 219 -26.09 16.38 -9.57
N LEU A 220 -25.31 15.67 -8.74
CA LEU A 220 -25.47 15.65 -7.30
C LEU A 220 -25.25 17.02 -6.66
N LEU A 221 -24.24 17.76 -7.11
CA LEU A 221 -24.01 19.14 -6.65
C LEU A 221 -25.14 20.07 -7.10
N GLY A 222 -25.67 19.90 -8.32
CA GLY A 222 -26.83 20.63 -8.80
C GLY A 222 -28.08 20.38 -7.95
N ALA A 223 -28.36 19.13 -7.62
CA ALA A 223 -29.45 18.77 -6.71
C ALA A 223 -29.25 19.34 -5.29
N ALA A 224 -28.03 19.24 -4.75
CA ALA A 224 -27.68 19.79 -3.44
C ALA A 224 -27.86 21.33 -3.40
N ALA A 225 -27.56 22.04 -4.47
CA ALA A 225 -27.72 23.50 -4.57
C ALA A 225 -29.18 23.97 -4.45
N ALA A 226 -30.17 23.11 -4.75
CA ALA A 226 -31.57 23.39 -4.50
C ALA A 226 -31.92 23.42 -3.00
N HIS A 227 -31.13 22.74 -2.17
CA HIS A 227 -31.39 22.58 -0.75
C HIS A 227 -30.40 23.35 0.14
N ASP A 228 -29.32 23.91 -0.42
CA ASP A 228 -28.28 24.57 0.32
C ASP A 228 -27.73 25.81 -0.46
N PRO A 229 -27.94 27.02 0.09
CA PRO A 229 -27.42 28.25 -0.52
C PRO A 229 -25.89 28.26 -0.67
N THR A 230 -25.16 27.63 0.25
CA THR A 230 -23.69 27.58 0.20
C THR A 230 -23.20 26.70 -0.95
N VAL A 231 -23.87 25.59 -1.24
CA VAL A 231 -23.60 24.74 -2.41
C VAL A 231 -23.95 25.48 -3.71
N ARG A 232 -25.02 26.28 -3.72
CA ARG A 232 -25.39 27.08 -4.87
C ARG A 232 -24.30 28.10 -5.22
N LEU A 233 -23.75 28.81 -4.21
CA LEU A 233 -22.64 29.74 -4.39
C LEU A 233 -21.37 29.02 -4.85
N LEU A 234 -21.07 27.81 -4.31
CA LEU A 234 -19.98 26.99 -4.76
C LEU A 234 -20.10 26.62 -6.24
N MET A 235 -21.29 26.15 -6.69
CA MET A 235 -21.55 25.81 -8.09
C MET A 235 -21.37 27.02 -9.02
N ALA A 236 -21.86 28.19 -8.64
CA ALA A 236 -21.69 29.42 -9.43
C ALA A 236 -20.19 29.79 -9.57
N ARG A 237 -19.40 29.65 -8.52
CA ARG A 237 -17.94 29.87 -8.56
C ARG A 237 -17.24 28.86 -9.46
N LEU A 238 -17.55 27.56 -9.35
CA LEU A 238 -16.97 26.52 -10.19
C LEU A 238 -17.30 26.71 -11.67
N ALA A 239 -18.52 27.11 -12.00
CA ALA A 239 -18.92 27.42 -13.38
C ALA A 239 -18.18 28.65 -13.96
N GLY A 240 -17.81 29.62 -13.15
CA GLY A 240 -16.97 30.78 -13.55
C GLY A 240 -15.55 30.38 -13.93
N GLN A 241 -14.95 29.45 -13.22
CA GLN A 241 -13.57 28.95 -13.45
C GLN A 241 -13.41 28.09 -14.73
N VAL A 242 -14.50 27.60 -15.31
CA VAL A 242 -14.48 26.82 -16.57
C VAL A 242 -14.44 27.75 -17.79
N ARG A 243 -14.71 29.06 -17.65
CA ARG A 243 -14.81 30.02 -18.76
C ARG A 243 -13.55 30.88 -18.97
N GLU A 244 -12.57 30.76 -18.08
CA GLU A 244 -11.25 31.36 -18.18
C GLU A 244 -10.21 30.33 -18.70
#